data_bcd067e291641c5757760cfd633a7b83
#
_entry.id   bcd067e291641c5757760cfd633a7b83
#
_cell.length_a   1.000
_cell.length_b   1.000
_cell.length_c   1.000
_cell.angle_alpha   90.00
_cell.angle_beta   90.00
_cell.angle_gamma   90.00
#
_symmetry.space_group_name_H-M   'P 1'
#
loop_
_entity.id
_entity.type
_entity.pdbx_description
1 polymer ?
#
loop_
_entity_poly.entity_id
_entity_poly.type
_entity_poly.pdbx_seq_one_letter_code
_entity_poly.pdbx_strand_id
1 'polypeptide(L)'
;MAEIPVRVYTDKDEWEMWTKRSDPVLHIELRRWAHLLLIAPLDANTLGKIASGICDNLLTCIVRAWDLRRPLLFCPAMNTAMWNHPITARQISTLTDFGYVEIPCIAKKLVCGDEGKGAMAEVMTIVETVKKYLPSDPTMS
;
A
#
# COMPACT_ATOMS: atom_id res chain seq x y z
N MET A 1 -18.60 3.20 18.42
CA MET A 1 -17.45 3.80 17.73
C MET A 1 -17.98 4.81 16.72
N ALA A 2 -17.47 6.02 16.75
CA ALA A 2 -17.90 7.04 15.81
C ALA A 2 -17.43 6.69 14.40
N GLU A 3 -18.27 6.89 13.41
CA GLU A 3 -17.89 6.74 12.02
C GLU A 3 -16.94 7.88 11.62
N ILE A 4 -15.87 7.51 10.97
CA ILE A 4 -14.96 8.48 10.38
C ILE A 4 -15.37 8.65 8.92
N PRO A 5 -15.70 9.87 8.48
CA PRO A 5 -16.05 10.07 7.08
C PRO A 5 -14.86 9.75 6.19
N VAL A 6 -15.09 8.85 5.26
CA VAL A 6 -14.06 8.38 4.34
C VAL A 6 -14.56 8.54 2.91
N ARG A 7 -13.74 9.17 2.09
CA ARG A 7 -14.03 9.26 0.68
C ARG A 7 -13.36 8.09 -0.05
N VAL A 8 -14.13 7.40 -0.90
CA VAL A 8 -13.65 6.25 -1.65
C VAL A 8 -13.43 6.65 -3.10
N TYR A 9 -12.24 6.32 -3.62
CA TYR A 9 -11.90 6.52 -5.03
C TYR A 9 -11.61 5.18 -5.69
N THR A 10 -11.94 5.06 -6.97
CA THR A 10 -11.76 3.82 -7.74
C THR A 10 -11.00 4.13 -9.03
N ASP A 11 -10.63 3.08 -9.77
CA ASP A 11 -10.02 3.23 -11.09
C ASP A 11 -10.94 3.98 -12.05
N LYS A 12 -12.25 3.80 -11.87
CA LYS A 12 -13.24 4.53 -12.66
C LYS A 12 -13.14 6.04 -12.40
N ASP A 13 -12.92 6.44 -11.15
CA ASP A 13 -12.77 7.87 -10.81
C ASP A 13 -11.53 8.46 -11.48
N GLU A 14 -10.42 7.72 -11.50
CA GLU A 14 -9.21 8.14 -12.21
C GLU A 14 -9.48 8.36 -13.69
N TRP A 15 -10.16 7.40 -14.32
CA TRP A 15 -10.50 7.46 -15.73
C TRP A 15 -11.41 8.65 -16.05
N GLU A 16 -12.44 8.88 -15.24
CA GLU A 16 -13.38 9.97 -15.43
C GLU A 16 -12.70 11.33 -15.31
N MET A 17 -11.81 11.51 -14.36
CA MET A 17 -11.06 12.75 -14.23
C MET A 17 -10.15 12.99 -15.42
N TRP A 18 -9.48 11.95 -15.89
CA TRP A 18 -8.60 12.07 -17.05
C TRP A 18 -9.35 12.45 -18.31
N THR A 19 -10.54 11.91 -18.52
CA THR A 19 -11.34 12.21 -19.72
C THR A 19 -12.00 13.58 -19.69
N LYS A 20 -12.22 14.13 -18.50
CA LYS A 20 -12.85 15.45 -18.33
C LYS A 20 -11.86 16.58 -18.19
N ARG A 21 -10.64 16.28 -17.80
CA ARG A 21 -9.58 17.26 -17.57
C ARG A 21 -8.30 16.75 -18.21
N SER A 22 -7.59 17.66 -18.84
CA SER A 22 -6.28 17.31 -19.37
C SER A 22 -5.22 17.19 -18.25
N ASP A 23 -5.41 17.94 -17.12
CA ASP A 23 -4.49 18.00 -16.00
C ASP A 23 -5.14 18.83 -14.88
N PRO A 24 -4.98 18.48 -13.60
CA PRO A 24 -4.35 17.26 -13.08
C PRO A 24 -5.32 16.07 -13.10
N VAL A 25 -4.76 14.86 -13.03
CA VAL A 25 -5.53 13.64 -12.88
C VAL A 25 -5.61 13.23 -11.40
N LEU A 26 -6.52 12.32 -11.07
CA LEU A 26 -6.82 11.96 -9.69
C LEU A 26 -5.60 11.50 -8.90
N HIS A 27 -4.74 10.66 -9.46
CA HIS A 27 -3.57 10.17 -8.72
C HIS A 27 -2.61 11.32 -8.35
N ILE A 28 -2.51 12.35 -9.16
CA ILE A 28 -1.69 13.53 -8.84
C ILE A 28 -2.31 14.35 -7.71
N GLU A 29 -3.63 14.54 -7.73
CA GLU A 29 -4.32 15.25 -6.66
C GLU A 29 -4.21 14.51 -5.33
N LEU A 30 -4.41 13.19 -5.32
CA LEU A 30 -4.31 12.38 -4.11
C LEU A 30 -2.88 12.38 -3.58
N ARG A 31 -1.88 12.28 -4.45
CA ARG A 31 -0.48 12.35 -4.08
C ARG A 31 -0.14 13.67 -3.38
N ARG A 32 -0.69 14.77 -3.83
CA ARG A 32 -0.44 16.09 -3.23
C ARG A 32 -1.11 16.25 -1.87
N TRP A 33 -2.29 15.67 -1.72
CA TRP A 33 -3.10 15.78 -0.52
C TRP A 33 -2.58 14.90 0.62
N ALA A 34 -2.18 13.69 0.33
CA ALA A 34 -1.90 12.68 1.36
C ALA A 34 -0.54 12.88 2.02
N HIS A 35 -0.49 12.72 3.33
CA HIS A 35 0.74 12.76 4.11
C HIS A 35 1.41 11.42 4.22
N LEU A 36 0.68 10.33 4.06
CA LEU A 36 1.15 8.96 4.18
C LEU A 36 0.32 8.08 3.25
N LEU A 37 0.96 7.11 2.66
CA LEU A 37 0.28 6.08 1.87
C LEU A 37 0.45 4.74 2.57
N LEU A 38 -0.68 4.08 2.84
CA LEU A 38 -0.70 2.74 3.42
C LEU A 38 -1.38 1.80 2.44
N ILE A 39 -0.69 0.73 2.08
CA ILE A 39 -1.25 -0.32 1.23
C ILE A 39 -1.49 -1.55 2.10
N ALA A 40 -2.74 -1.81 2.43
CA ALA A 40 -3.12 -2.89 3.35
C ALA A 40 -4.39 -3.58 2.88
N PRO A 41 -4.30 -4.75 2.29
CA PRO A 41 -3.08 -5.51 2.02
C PRO A 41 -2.41 -5.15 0.69
N LEU A 42 -1.15 -5.52 0.57
CA LEU A 42 -0.44 -5.51 -0.70
C LEU A 42 -0.37 -6.95 -1.20
N ASP A 43 -1.12 -7.26 -2.25
CA ASP A 43 -1.13 -8.60 -2.80
C ASP A 43 0.06 -8.85 -3.74
N ALA A 44 0.24 -10.12 -4.14
CA ALA A 44 1.37 -10.50 -4.98
C ALA A 44 1.37 -9.79 -6.32
N ASN A 45 0.20 -9.64 -6.94
CA ASN A 45 0.08 -8.98 -8.24
C ASN A 45 0.50 -7.52 -8.15
N THR A 46 -0.01 -6.80 -7.17
CA THR A 46 0.30 -5.38 -7.00
C THR A 46 1.76 -5.18 -6.59
N LEU A 47 2.28 -6.07 -5.72
CA LEU A 47 3.70 -6.06 -5.37
C LEU A 47 4.57 -6.18 -6.61
N GLY A 48 4.27 -7.12 -7.49
CA GLY A 48 5.00 -7.31 -8.74
C GLY A 48 4.94 -6.09 -9.64
N LYS A 49 3.77 -5.48 -9.75
CA LYS A 49 3.60 -4.27 -10.55
C LYS A 49 4.43 -3.11 -10.02
N ILE A 50 4.36 -2.86 -8.72
CA ILE A 50 5.11 -1.76 -8.10
C ILE A 50 6.61 -1.98 -8.25
N ALA A 51 7.09 -3.19 -7.99
CA ALA A 51 8.50 -3.52 -8.11
C ALA A 51 9.01 -3.33 -9.55
N SER A 52 8.15 -3.52 -10.53
CA SER A 52 8.49 -3.40 -11.95
C SER A 52 8.17 -2.03 -12.55
N GLY A 53 7.59 -1.13 -11.76
CA GLY A 53 7.25 0.22 -12.23
C GLY A 53 6.00 0.29 -13.09
N ILE A 54 5.13 -0.71 -13.05
CA ILE A 54 3.87 -0.71 -13.80
C ILE A 54 2.86 0.18 -13.07
N CYS A 55 2.18 1.04 -13.81
CA CYS A 55 1.15 1.93 -13.28
C CYS A 55 -0.06 1.89 -14.21
N ASP A 56 -0.89 0.86 -14.01
CA ASP A 56 -2.04 0.58 -14.85
C ASP A 56 -3.39 0.70 -14.13
N ASN A 57 -3.39 1.18 -12.89
CA ASN A 57 -4.60 1.44 -12.12
C ASN A 57 -4.36 2.61 -11.15
N LEU A 58 -5.40 3.04 -10.44
CA LEU A 58 -5.31 4.19 -9.55
C LEU A 58 -4.20 4.00 -8.50
N LEU A 59 -4.19 2.88 -7.81
CA LEU A 59 -3.21 2.63 -6.75
C LEU A 59 -1.78 2.65 -7.30
N THR A 60 -1.51 1.91 -8.36
CA THR A 60 -0.16 1.85 -8.93
C THR A 60 0.28 3.19 -9.52
N CYS A 61 -0.65 3.98 -10.04
CA CYS A 61 -0.36 5.35 -10.48
C CYS A 61 0.01 6.26 -9.30
N ILE A 62 -0.72 6.15 -8.18
CA ILE A 62 -0.39 6.92 -6.97
C ILE A 62 1.01 6.56 -6.48
N VAL A 63 1.33 5.26 -6.41
CA VAL A 63 2.64 4.79 -5.98
C VAL A 63 3.73 5.32 -6.89
N ARG A 64 3.53 5.24 -8.20
CA ARG A 64 4.50 5.68 -9.19
C ARG A 64 4.79 7.18 -9.07
N ALA A 65 3.78 7.98 -8.72
CA ALA A 65 3.90 9.42 -8.58
C ALA A 65 4.14 9.87 -7.13
N TRP A 66 4.30 8.93 -6.20
CA TRP A 66 4.41 9.25 -4.78
C TRP A 66 5.65 10.08 -4.48
N ASP A 67 5.49 11.06 -3.59
CA ASP A 67 6.60 11.88 -3.11
C ASP A 67 7.44 11.04 -2.13
N LEU A 68 8.66 10.72 -2.51
CA LEU A 68 9.53 9.86 -1.72
C LEU A 68 9.95 10.46 -0.37
N ARG A 69 9.68 11.75 -0.15
CA ARG A 69 9.90 12.40 1.15
C ARG A 69 8.81 12.09 2.15
N ARG A 70 7.69 11.51 1.70
CA ARG A 70 6.57 11.14 2.54
C ARG A 70 6.53 9.63 2.72
N PRO A 71 6.09 9.14 3.91
CA PRO A 71 6.11 7.69 4.16
C PRO A 71 5.11 6.93 3.28
N LEU A 72 5.59 5.81 2.76
CA LEU A 72 4.77 4.80 2.10
C LEU A 72 4.99 3.49 2.84
N LEU A 73 3.93 2.94 3.43
CA LEU A 73 3.95 1.70 4.19
C LEU A 73 3.18 0.64 3.42
N PHE A 74 3.66 -0.59 3.46
CA PHE A 74 2.95 -1.67 2.79
C PHE A 74 2.88 -2.94 3.66
N CYS A 75 1.72 -3.60 3.60
CA CYS A 75 1.43 -4.80 4.37
C CYS A 75 1.27 -5.97 3.41
N PRO A 76 2.35 -6.72 3.11
CA PRO A 76 2.25 -7.84 2.19
C PRO A 76 1.28 -8.91 2.70
N ALA A 77 0.48 -9.45 1.80
CA ALA A 77 -0.40 -10.56 2.10
C ALA A 77 -0.64 -11.38 0.84
N MET A 78 -0.42 -12.69 0.94
CA MET A 78 -0.65 -13.62 -0.16
C MET A 78 -0.67 -15.03 0.40
N ASN A 79 -1.14 -16.00 -0.38
CA ASN A 79 -1.11 -17.37 0.11
C ASN A 79 0.34 -17.84 0.30
N THR A 80 0.49 -18.88 1.12
CA THR A 80 1.82 -19.34 1.54
C THR A 80 2.69 -19.78 0.36
N ALA A 81 2.10 -20.42 -0.64
CA ALA A 81 2.86 -20.86 -1.81
C ALA A 81 3.43 -19.67 -2.59
N MET A 82 2.65 -18.63 -2.74
CA MET A 82 3.12 -17.40 -3.40
C MET A 82 4.15 -16.68 -2.53
N TRP A 83 3.95 -16.66 -1.22
CA TRP A 83 4.91 -16.06 -0.30
C TRP A 83 6.27 -16.74 -0.38
N ASN A 84 6.27 -18.07 -0.47
CA ASN A 84 7.51 -18.84 -0.51
C ASN A 84 8.20 -18.86 -1.87
N HIS A 85 7.56 -18.31 -2.92
CA HIS A 85 8.18 -18.22 -4.22
C HIS A 85 9.42 -17.32 -4.14
N PRO A 86 10.53 -17.69 -4.80
CA PRO A 86 11.78 -16.92 -4.71
C PRO A 86 11.65 -15.45 -5.08
N ILE A 87 10.69 -15.11 -5.96
CA ILE A 87 10.54 -13.73 -6.41
C ILE A 87 9.99 -12.81 -5.32
N THR A 88 9.24 -13.35 -4.35
CA THR A 88 8.59 -12.53 -3.32
C THR A 88 9.60 -11.72 -2.52
N ALA A 89 10.62 -12.39 -1.99
CA ALA A 89 11.65 -11.69 -1.20
C ALA A 89 12.40 -10.65 -2.03
N ARG A 90 12.63 -10.94 -3.30
CA ARG A 90 13.29 -9.99 -4.21
C ARG A 90 12.45 -8.75 -4.44
N GLN A 91 11.15 -8.92 -4.64
CA GLN A 91 10.25 -7.79 -4.87
C GLN A 91 10.07 -6.95 -3.61
N ILE A 92 9.94 -7.59 -2.45
CA ILE A 92 9.88 -6.87 -1.17
C ILE A 92 11.17 -6.07 -0.96
N SER A 93 12.32 -6.68 -1.22
CA SER A 93 13.60 -5.99 -1.13
C SER A 93 13.66 -4.78 -2.08
N THR A 94 13.11 -4.92 -3.27
CA THR A 94 13.03 -3.80 -4.22
C THR A 94 12.23 -2.63 -3.64
N LEU A 95 11.08 -2.91 -3.03
CA LEU A 95 10.27 -1.87 -2.42
C LEU A 95 10.99 -1.20 -1.24
N THR A 96 11.65 -1.97 -0.40
CA THR A 96 12.41 -1.38 0.71
C THR A 96 13.61 -0.57 0.22
N ASP A 97 14.20 -0.96 -0.89
CA ASP A 97 15.27 -0.18 -1.54
C ASP A 97 14.76 1.16 -2.07
N PHE A 98 13.49 1.24 -2.46
CA PHE A 98 12.87 2.53 -2.82
C PHE A 98 12.68 3.45 -1.61
N GLY A 99 12.83 2.93 -0.40
CA GLY A 99 12.57 3.66 0.84
C GLY A 99 11.20 3.40 1.44
N TYR A 100 10.43 2.47 0.88
CA TYR A 100 9.12 2.12 1.43
C TYR A 100 9.30 1.23 2.67
N VAL A 101 8.34 1.29 3.58
CA VAL A 101 8.40 0.60 4.88
C VAL A 101 7.50 -0.62 4.86
N GLU A 102 8.10 -1.78 5.09
CA GLU A 102 7.35 -3.03 5.19
C GLU A 102 6.76 -3.19 6.59
N ILE A 103 5.46 -3.53 6.66
CA ILE A 103 4.84 -4.06 7.86
C ILE A 103 4.71 -5.55 7.61
N PRO A 104 5.60 -6.38 8.21
CA PRO A 104 5.73 -7.77 7.79
C PRO A 104 4.46 -8.58 7.98
N CYS A 105 4.23 -9.52 7.04
CA CYS A 105 3.14 -10.47 7.18
C CYS A 105 3.43 -11.43 8.35
N ILE A 106 2.38 -12.09 8.81
CA ILE A 106 2.45 -13.02 9.94
C ILE A 106 2.12 -14.43 9.47
N ALA A 107 2.50 -15.41 10.29
CA ALA A 107 2.09 -16.78 10.11
C ALA A 107 0.74 -16.99 10.76
N LYS A 108 -0.16 -17.67 10.05
CA LYS A 108 -1.46 -18.08 10.60
C LYS A 108 -1.61 -19.58 10.46
N LYS A 109 -2.33 -20.17 11.44
CA LYS A 109 -2.67 -21.57 11.39
C LYS A 109 -3.66 -21.82 10.27
N LEU A 110 -3.32 -22.74 9.38
CA LEU A 110 -4.17 -23.08 8.24
C LEU A 110 -5.28 -24.04 8.68
N VAL A 111 -6.31 -24.16 7.86
CA VAL A 111 -7.45 -25.06 8.11
C VAL A 111 -6.98 -26.50 8.34
N CYS A 112 -5.92 -26.92 7.66
CA CYS A 112 -5.34 -28.25 7.81
C CYS A 112 -4.50 -28.44 9.08
N GLY A 113 -4.34 -27.39 9.90
CA GLY A 113 -3.55 -27.44 11.13
C GLY A 113 -2.11 -26.98 10.98
N ASP A 114 -1.61 -26.81 9.76
CA ASP A 114 -0.27 -26.29 9.53
C ASP A 114 -0.21 -24.79 9.68
N GLU A 115 0.96 -24.27 10.02
CA GLU A 115 1.18 -22.82 10.00
C GLU A 115 1.80 -22.42 8.69
N GLY A 116 1.28 -21.32 8.13
CA GLY A 116 1.81 -20.75 6.90
C GLY A 116 1.94 -19.25 6.99
N LYS A 117 3.09 -18.74 6.56
CA LYS A 117 3.32 -17.30 6.47
C LYS A 117 2.62 -16.74 5.24
N GLY A 118 2.23 -15.49 5.29
CA GLY A 118 1.58 -14.80 4.18
C GLY A 118 0.33 -14.03 4.57
N ALA A 119 -0.14 -14.15 5.81
CA ALA A 119 -1.28 -13.38 6.30
C ALA A 119 -0.85 -11.95 6.59
N MET A 120 -1.74 -11.00 6.31
CA MET A 120 -1.50 -9.60 6.62
C MET A 120 -1.26 -9.41 8.13
N ALA A 121 -0.39 -8.47 8.49
CA ALA A 121 -0.14 -8.10 9.88
C ALA A 121 -1.45 -7.79 10.61
N GLU A 122 -1.44 -7.95 11.94
CA GLU A 122 -2.59 -7.63 12.76
C GLU A 122 -2.95 -6.14 12.64
N VAL A 123 -4.25 -5.84 12.67
CA VAL A 123 -4.74 -4.46 12.53
C VAL A 123 -4.10 -3.53 13.53
N MET A 124 -3.96 -3.95 14.79
CA MET A 124 -3.34 -3.12 15.82
C MET A 124 -1.88 -2.81 15.51
N THR A 125 -1.15 -3.79 14.97
CA THR A 125 0.25 -3.57 14.56
C THR A 125 0.32 -2.54 13.44
N ILE A 126 -0.60 -2.63 12.47
CA ILE A 126 -0.66 -1.68 11.36
C ILE A 126 -0.95 -0.27 11.88
N VAL A 127 -1.96 -0.14 12.74
CA VAL A 127 -2.35 1.15 13.30
C VAL A 127 -1.20 1.79 14.08
N GLU A 128 -0.53 1.02 14.92
CA GLU A 128 0.60 1.52 15.71
C GLU A 128 1.76 1.96 14.82
N THR A 129 2.03 1.20 13.76
CA THR A 129 3.09 1.56 12.82
C THR A 129 2.75 2.84 12.06
N VAL A 130 1.51 2.97 11.60
CA VAL A 130 1.06 4.19 10.92
C VAL A 130 1.23 5.40 11.82
N LYS A 131 0.86 5.28 13.10
CA LYS A 131 0.99 6.39 14.05
C LYS A 131 2.43 6.87 14.20
N LYS A 132 3.41 5.98 14.09
CA LYS A 132 4.82 6.34 14.17
C LYS A 132 5.28 7.22 13.00
N TYR A 133 4.62 7.11 11.87
CA TYR A 133 5.01 7.81 10.64
C TYR A 133 4.15 9.03 10.34
N LEU A 134 3.06 9.23 11.08
CA LEU A 134 2.24 10.43 10.94
C LEU A 134 2.81 11.57 11.78
N PRO A 135 2.57 12.84 11.38
CA PRO A 135 2.94 13.98 12.20
C PRO A 135 2.31 13.87 13.59
N SER A 136 3.12 14.06 14.65
CA SER A 136 2.66 13.95 16.03
C SER A 136 1.92 15.17 16.52
N ASP A 137 2.13 16.33 15.89
CA ASP A 137 1.51 17.58 16.25
C ASP A 137 0.40 17.92 15.27
N PRO A 138 -0.87 17.97 15.71
CA PRO A 138 -1.98 18.28 14.83
C PRO A 138 -1.92 19.66 14.21
N THR A 139 -1.09 20.56 14.71
CA THR A 139 -0.90 21.87 14.12
C THR A 139 0.12 21.86 12.98
N MET A 140 0.78 20.75 12.76
CA MET A 140 1.80 20.57 11.72
C MET A 140 1.22 20.05 10.40
N SER A 141 -0.01 20.13 10.23
CA SER A 141 -0.66 19.64 9.01
C SER A 141 -0.24 20.40 7.74
#